data_90cba793befeac81c1ae05534148cbac
#
_entry.id   90cba793befeac81c1ae05534148cbac
#
_cell.length_a   1.000
_cell.length_b   1.000
_cell.length_c   1.000
_cell.angle_alpha   90.00
_cell.angle_beta   90.00
_cell.angle_gamma   90.00
#
_symmetry.space_group_name_H-M   'P 1'
#
loop_
_entity.id
_entity.type
_entity.pdbx_description
1 polymer ?
#
loop_
_entity_poly.entity_id
_entity_poly.type
_entity_poly.pdbx_seq_one_letter_code
_entity_poly.pdbx_strand_id
1 'polypeptide(L)'
;MDVGSIRKDFPTVRNGRGVYLDSACQSLKPDCVIEKMMEYYNEYPACGGRSVHSMGTRVSMGVDETREKLASFFGCDDPNEFVFTKNTTEGMNTIARGFGLKKGDAVVTTDVEHNSNHVQWLEMSKEFGIERRYCRTSFDGEFDIENFKEVMDGKVKLVSVGQTSNVTGCTIPV
;
A
#
# COMPACT_ATOMS: atom_id res chain seq x y z
N MET A 1 -21.74 0.70 -12.92
CA MET A 1 -20.93 -0.53 -12.72
C MET A 1 -21.88 -1.67 -12.37
N ASP A 2 -21.85 -2.80 -13.07
CA ASP A 2 -22.69 -3.97 -12.76
C ASP A 2 -22.01 -4.86 -11.71
N VAL A 3 -22.41 -4.69 -10.47
CA VAL A 3 -21.90 -5.46 -9.32
C VAL A 3 -22.15 -6.95 -9.49
N GLY A 4 -23.30 -7.34 -10.08
CA GLY A 4 -23.65 -8.74 -10.32
C GLY A 4 -22.69 -9.43 -11.28
N SER A 5 -22.22 -8.72 -12.29
CA SER A 5 -21.20 -9.22 -13.21
C SER A 5 -19.84 -9.35 -12.53
N ILE A 6 -19.38 -8.29 -11.86
CA ILE A 6 -18.07 -8.29 -11.16
C ILE A 6 -17.97 -9.42 -10.12
N ARG A 7 -19.05 -9.69 -9.38
CA ARG A 7 -19.08 -10.76 -8.38
C ARG A 7 -18.80 -12.15 -8.98
N LYS A 8 -19.09 -12.36 -10.24
CA LYS A 8 -18.83 -13.64 -10.93
C LYS A 8 -17.35 -13.90 -11.17
N ASP A 9 -16.53 -12.87 -11.20
CA ASP A 9 -15.08 -12.99 -11.40
C ASP A 9 -14.35 -13.51 -10.16
N PHE A 10 -15.04 -13.54 -9.00
CA PHE A 10 -14.45 -13.98 -7.73
C PHE A 10 -14.92 -15.40 -7.37
N PRO A 11 -14.05 -16.41 -7.45
CA PRO A 11 -14.45 -17.80 -7.19
C PRO A 11 -15.00 -18.01 -5.78
N THR A 12 -14.48 -17.31 -4.78
CA THR A 12 -14.98 -17.40 -3.39
C THR A 12 -16.45 -16.97 -3.29
N VAL A 13 -16.83 -15.92 -4.03
CA VAL A 13 -18.21 -15.41 -4.06
C VAL A 13 -19.10 -16.31 -4.90
N ARG A 14 -18.63 -16.69 -6.10
CA ARG A 14 -19.37 -17.56 -7.04
C ARG A 14 -19.68 -18.92 -6.44
N ASN A 15 -18.78 -19.48 -5.64
CA ASN A 15 -18.96 -20.78 -4.99
C ASN A 15 -19.89 -20.75 -3.76
N GLY A 16 -20.52 -19.62 -3.47
CA GLY A 16 -21.58 -19.50 -2.47
C GLY A 16 -21.15 -19.75 -1.03
N ARG A 17 -19.90 -19.43 -0.66
CA ARG A 17 -19.36 -19.64 0.70
C ARG A 17 -19.78 -18.58 1.72
N GLY A 18 -20.93 -17.93 1.50
CA GLY A 18 -21.49 -16.93 2.41
C GLY A 18 -21.13 -15.49 2.04
N VAL A 19 -21.36 -14.57 2.97
CA VAL A 19 -21.06 -13.15 2.83
C VAL A 19 -19.64 -12.91 3.36
N TYR A 20 -18.77 -12.36 2.51
CA TYR A 20 -17.40 -12.01 2.89
C TYR A 20 -17.32 -10.53 3.29
N LEU A 21 -16.95 -10.27 4.55
CA LEU A 21 -16.85 -8.92 5.12
C LEU A 21 -15.47 -8.60 5.68
N ASP A 22 -14.44 -9.40 5.36
CA ASP A 22 -13.09 -9.26 5.91
C ASP A 22 -12.07 -8.74 4.89
N SER A 23 -12.50 -7.87 3.97
CA SER A 23 -11.60 -7.27 2.96
C SER A 23 -10.55 -6.32 3.57
N ALA A 24 -10.78 -5.84 4.79
CA ALA A 24 -9.80 -5.06 5.53
C ALA A 24 -8.53 -5.88 5.88
N CYS A 25 -8.71 -7.19 6.12
CA CYS A 25 -7.60 -8.11 6.36
C CYS A 25 -7.05 -8.70 5.06
N GLN A 26 -7.93 -9.21 4.21
CA GLN A 26 -7.54 -9.93 3.00
C GLN A 26 -8.55 -9.70 1.86
N SER A 27 -8.15 -8.98 0.82
CA SER A 27 -8.97 -8.84 -0.39
C SER A 27 -9.08 -10.16 -1.15
N LEU A 28 -10.28 -10.49 -1.60
CA LEU A 28 -10.52 -11.64 -2.47
C LEU A 28 -9.76 -11.47 -3.80
N LYS A 29 -9.35 -12.57 -4.38
CA LYS A 29 -8.64 -12.58 -5.67
C LYS A 29 -9.60 -12.97 -6.78
N PRO A 30 -9.69 -12.19 -7.86
CA PRO A 30 -10.45 -12.58 -9.06
C PRO A 30 -9.75 -13.70 -9.83
N ASP A 31 -10.49 -14.40 -10.67
CA ASP A 31 -9.97 -15.49 -11.51
C ASP A 31 -8.73 -15.08 -12.30
N CYS A 32 -8.74 -13.91 -12.94
CA CYS A 32 -7.62 -13.42 -13.75
C CYS A 32 -6.28 -13.31 -12.98
N VAL A 33 -6.33 -12.99 -11.67
CA VAL A 33 -5.13 -12.97 -10.82
C VAL A 33 -4.65 -14.38 -10.53
N ILE A 34 -5.57 -15.28 -10.19
CA ILE A 34 -5.24 -16.70 -9.91
C ILE A 34 -4.67 -17.36 -11.15
N GLU A 35 -5.32 -17.18 -12.30
CA GLU A 35 -4.89 -17.70 -13.59
C GLU A 35 -3.50 -17.20 -13.98
N LYS A 36 -3.20 -15.90 -13.79
CA LYS A 36 -1.89 -15.32 -14.08
C LYS A 36 -0.79 -15.88 -13.19
N MET A 37 -1.09 -16.15 -11.92
CA MET A 37 -0.15 -16.83 -11.02
C MET A 37 0.11 -18.27 -11.47
N MET A 38 -0.93 -18.99 -11.85
CA MET A 38 -0.79 -20.37 -12.36
C MET A 38 -0.04 -20.42 -13.69
N GLU A 39 -0.30 -19.48 -14.59
CA GLU A 39 0.44 -19.34 -15.85
C GLU A 39 1.95 -19.21 -15.58
N TYR A 40 2.36 -18.31 -14.67
CA TYR A 40 3.76 -18.14 -14.30
C TYR A 40 4.38 -19.46 -13.83
N TYR A 41 3.75 -20.14 -12.87
CA TYR A 41 4.29 -21.38 -12.31
C TYR A 41 4.32 -22.53 -13.30
N ASN A 42 3.37 -22.62 -14.22
CA ASN A 42 3.28 -23.73 -15.17
C ASN A 42 4.14 -23.52 -16.41
N GLU A 43 4.32 -22.27 -16.86
CA GLU A 43 4.87 -22.01 -18.20
C GLU A 43 6.25 -21.34 -18.18
N TYR A 44 6.52 -20.42 -17.25
CA TYR A 44 7.78 -19.66 -17.24
C TYR A 44 8.29 -19.30 -15.83
N PRO A 45 8.44 -20.29 -14.93
CA PRO A 45 8.94 -20.04 -13.57
C PRO A 45 10.43 -19.70 -13.58
N ALA A 46 10.76 -18.45 -13.86
CA ALA A 46 12.13 -17.98 -14.02
C ALA A 46 12.39 -16.67 -13.29
N CYS A 47 13.67 -16.31 -13.12
CA CYS A 47 14.08 -15.02 -12.60
C CYS A 47 13.99 -13.95 -13.70
N GLY A 48 13.28 -12.85 -13.43
CA GLY A 48 13.33 -11.65 -14.26
C GLY A 48 14.61 -10.83 -14.04
N GLY A 49 14.95 -9.99 -15.03
CA GLY A 49 16.03 -9.01 -14.94
C GLY A 49 17.47 -9.54 -15.08
N ARG A 50 17.71 -10.83 -14.83
CA ARG A 50 19.05 -11.42 -14.91
C ARG A 50 19.19 -12.55 -15.92
N SER A 51 18.10 -13.17 -16.31
CA SER A 51 18.09 -14.33 -17.19
C SER A 51 17.85 -13.90 -18.64
N VAL A 52 18.71 -14.33 -19.54
CA VAL A 52 18.64 -14.02 -21.00
C VAL A 52 17.90 -15.08 -21.82
N HIS A 53 17.47 -16.19 -21.19
CA HIS A 53 16.66 -17.20 -21.86
C HIS A 53 15.19 -16.78 -21.95
N SER A 54 14.43 -17.42 -22.84
CA SER A 54 13.05 -17.01 -23.18
C SER A 54 12.10 -16.86 -21.98
N MET A 55 12.15 -17.76 -20.99
CA MET A 55 11.30 -17.67 -19.80
C MET A 55 11.67 -16.44 -18.95
N GLY A 56 12.96 -16.16 -18.74
CA GLY A 56 13.40 -14.99 -17.98
C GLY A 56 13.07 -13.68 -18.68
N THR A 57 13.18 -13.65 -20.00
CA THR A 57 12.75 -12.51 -20.83
C THR A 57 11.25 -12.26 -20.67
N ARG A 58 10.43 -13.33 -20.74
CA ARG A 58 8.97 -13.23 -20.55
C ARG A 58 8.61 -12.64 -19.17
N VAL A 59 9.30 -13.05 -18.11
CA VAL A 59 9.10 -12.48 -16.76
C VAL A 59 9.46 -10.99 -16.74
N SER A 60 10.63 -10.62 -17.31
CA SER A 60 11.07 -9.22 -17.34
C SER A 60 10.07 -8.33 -18.08
N MET A 61 9.65 -8.74 -19.26
CA MET A 61 8.64 -8.02 -20.05
C MET A 61 7.33 -7.85 -19.26
N GLY A 62 6.84 -8.92 -18.60
CA GLY A 62 5.61 -8.84 -17.82
C GLY A 62 5.70 -7.89 -16.61
N VAL A 63 6.87 -7.78 -15.98
CA VAL A 63 7.13 -6.82 -14.91
C VAL A 63 7.12 -5.39 -15.46
N ASP A 64 7.78 -5.14 -16.58
CA ASP A 64 7.87 -3.82 -17.21
C ASP A 64 6.49 -3.36 -17.70
N GLU A 65 5.74 -4.22 -18.40
CA GLU A 65 4.35 -3.93 -18.79
C GLU A 65 3.46 -3.60 -17.58
N THR A 66 3.68 -4.26 -16.45
CA THR A 66 2.92 -3.99 -15.22
C THR A 66 3.25 -2.60 -14.68
N ARG A 67 4.53 -2.19 -14.70
CA ARG A 67 4.94 -0.84 -14.30
C ARG A 67 4.33 0.23 -15.21
N GLU A 68 4.34 0.01 -16.52
CA GLU A 68 3.72 0.91 -17.50
C GLU A 68 2.20 1.09 -17.24
N LYS A 69 1.50 -0.02 -16.94
CA LYS A 69 0.07 0.03 -16.59
C LYS A 69 -0.18 0.77 -15.29
N LEU A 70 0.69 0.60 -14.28
CA LEU A 70 0.59 1.34 -13.03
C LEU A 70 0.88 2.82 -13.24
N ALA A 71 1.91 3.18 -14.01
CA ALA A 71 2.21 4.56 -14.36
C ALA A 71 1.00 5.23 -15.03
N SER A 72 0.43 4.59 -16.04
CA SER A 72 -0.78 5.07 -16.69
C SER A 72 -1.98 5.20 -15.75
N PHE A 73 -2.19 4.23 -14.85
CA PHE A 73 -3.30 4.25 -13.91
C PHE A 73 -3.19 5.39 -12.88
N PHE A 74 -1.98 5.67 -12.40
CA PHE A 74 -1.72 6.72 -11.42
C PHE A 74 -1.40 8.08 -12.04
N GLY A 75 -1.30 8.18 -13.36
CA GLY A 75 -0.95 9.42 -14.06
C GLY A 75 0.51 9.84 -13.87
N CYS A 76 1.41 8.85 -13.74
CA CYS A 76 2.86 9.07 -13.67
C CYS A 76 3.49 8.92 -15.05
N ASP A 77 4.51 9.74 -15.33
CA ASP A 77 5.21 9.71 -16.63
C ASP A 77 6.31 8.63 -16.68
N ASP A 78 6.90 8.27 -15.54
CA ASP A 78 8.00 7.31 -15.45
C ASP A 78 7.57 6.01 -14.75
N PRO A 79 7.52 4.86 -15.45
CA PRO A 79 7.23 3.56 -14.86
C PRO A 79 8.23 3.14 -13.75
N ASN A 80 9.44 3.72 -13.72
CA ASN A 80 10.43 3.41 -12.69
C ASN A 80 10.12 4.03 -11.32
N GLU A 81 9.12 4.89 -11.21
CA GLU A 81 8.61 5.38 -9.93
C GLU A 81 7.92 4.27 -9.10
N PHE A 82 7.59 3.13 -9.73
CA PHE A 82 6.92 2.01 -9.07
C PHE A 82 7.90 0.94 -8.60
N VAL A 83 7.89 0.69 -7.29
CA VAL A 83 8.66 -0.39 -6.65
C VAL A 83 7.70 -1.43 -6.11
N PHE A 84 7.86 -2.69 -6.53
CA PHE A 84 7.08 -3.79 -5.99
C PHE A 84 7.60 -4.25 -4.65
N THR A 85 6.71 -4.37 -3.66
CA THR A 85 7.01 -4.90 -2.33
C THR A 85 6.06 -6.06 -2.01
N LYS A 86 6.40 -6.89 -1.04
CA LYS A 86 5.56 -8.04 -0.63
C LYS A 86 4.23 -7.58 -0.03
N ASN A 87 4.24 -6.44 0.62
CA ASN A 87 3.08 -5.85 1.28
C ASN A 87 3.39 -4.39 1.67
N THR A 88 2.37 -3.68 2.11
CA THR A 88 2.48 -2.29 2.55
C THR A 88 3.47 -2.12 3.73
N THR A 89 3.56 -3.10 4.63
CA THR A 89 4.50 -3.04 5.76
C THR A 89 5.95 -2.94 5.28
N GLU A 90 6.34 -3.72 4.27
CA GLU A 90 7.68 -3.62 3.66
C GLU A 90 7.88 -2.26 2.99
N GLY A 91 6.89 -1.79 2.22
CA GLY A 91 6.92 -0.47 1.58
C GLY A 91 7.11 0.66 2.58
N MET A 92 6.33 0.66 3.65
CA MET A 92 6.42 1.66 4.73
C MET A 92 7.78 1.65 5.43
N ASN A 93 8.33 0.46 5.73
CA ASN A 93 9.67 0.36 6.33
C ASN A 93 10.76 0.83 5.36
N THR A 94 10.63 0.54 4.08
CA THR A 94 11.56 1.02 3.05
C THR A 94 11.58 2.54 3.01
N ILE A 95 10.41 3.18 3.01
CA ILE A 95 10.28 4.65 3.06
C ILE A 95 10.87 5.19 4.36
N ALA A 96 10.46 4.65 5.51
CA ALA A 96 10.88 5.14 6.81
C ALA A 96 12.42 5.15 6.96
N ARG A 97 13.10 4.10 6.51
CA ARG A 97 14.55 4.00 6.60
C ARG A 97 15.30 4.71 5.46
N GLY A 98 14.69 4.83 4.30
CA GLY A 98 15.28 5.44 3.10
C GLY A 98 15.07 6.95 2.99
N PHE A 99 14.12 7.53 3.73
CA PHE A 99 13.77 8.96 3.61
C PHE A 99 14.85 9.92 4.15
N GLY A 100 15.76 9.42 4.99
CA GLY A 100 16.86 10.23 5.51
C GLY A 100 16.49 11.15 6.67
N LEU A 101 15.47 10.81 7.46
CA LEU A 101 15.07 11.53 8.66
C LEU A 101 16.21 11.60 9.69
N LYS A 102 16.34 12.74 10.36
CA LYS A 102 17.38 13.02 11.33
C LYS A 102 16.77 13.26 12.72
N LYS A 103 17.60 13.20 13.75
CA LYS A 103 17.22 13.54 15.10
C LYS A 103 16.57 14.93 15.15
N GLY A 104 15.36 15.00 15.70
CA GLY A 104 14.58 16.23 15.82
C GLY A 104 13.66 16.52 14.64
N ASP A 105 13.75 15.79 13.53
CA ASP A 105 12.74 15.83 12.48
C ASP A 105 11.45 15.21 13.00
N ALA A 106 10.30 15.70 12.54
CA ALA A 106 9.00 15.19 12.93
C ALA A 106 8.28 14.45 11.80
N VAL A 107 7.56 13.40 12.19
CA VAL A 107 6.61 12.68 11.34
C VAL A 107 5.22 12.82 11.94
N VAL A 108 4.26 13.22 11.12
CA VAL A 108 2.84 13.30 11.49
C VAL A 108 2.10 12.07 10.97
N THR A 109 1.33 11.44 11.84
CA THR A 109 0.39 10.35 11.51
C THR A 109 -0.97 10.67 12.11
N THR A 110 -2.01 9.91 11.77
CA THR A 110 -3.25 9.96 12.56
C THR A 110 -3.17 8.99 13.74
N ASP A 111 -4.09 9.12 14.68
CA ASP A 111 -4.24 8.19 15.82
C ASP A 111 -5.03 6.92 15.46
N VAL A 112 -5.56 6.82 14.24
CA VAL A 112 -6.33 5.67 13.72
C VAL A 112 -5.57 4.86 12.66
N GLU A 113 -4.25 5.00 12.59
CA GLU A 113 -3.43 4.31 11.62
C GLU A 113 -3.37 2.80 11.85
N HIS A 114 -3.28 2.06 10.76
CA HIS A 114 -2.94 0.64 10.81
C HIS A 114 -1.53 0.44 11.40
N ASN A 115 -1.29 -0.67 12.09
CA ASN A 115 0.02 -0.98 12.70
C ASN A 115 1.20 -0.91 11.73
N SER A 116 1.00 -1.22 10.46
CA SER A 116 2.03 -1.09 9.42
C SER A 116 2.45 0.36 9.18
N ASN A 117 1.62 1.34 9.54
CA ASN A 117 1.93 2.77 9.50
C ASN A 117 2.15 3.39 10.89
N HIS A 118 2.23 2.60 11.93
CA HIS A 118 2.43 3.07 13.29
C HIS A 118 3.76 2.60 13.88
N VAL A 119 4.03 1.29 13.80
CA VAL A 119 5.14 0.65 14.50
C VAL A 119 6.50 1.11 13.99
N GLN A 120 6.68 1.29 12.68
CA GLN A 120 7.97 1.74 12.14
C GLN A 120 8.35 3.14 12.64
N TRP A 121 7.39 4.05 12.81
CA TRP A 121 7.68 5.39 13.33
C TRP A 121 8.01 5.35 14.83
N LEU A 122 7.43 4.40 15.57
CA LEU A 122 7.80 4.15 16.95
C LEU A 122 9.26 3.70 17.08
N GLU A 123 9.68 2.75 16.24
CA GLU A 123 11.05 2.26 16.21
C GLU A 123 12.03 3.34 15.72
N MET A 124 11.67 4.08 14.66
CA MET A 124 12.47 5.21 14.17
C MET A 124 12.66 6.29 15.25
N SER A 125 11.62 6.55 16.05
CA SER A 125 11.73 7.49 17.18
C SER A 125 12.73 7.04 18.23
N LYS A 126 12.73 5.74 18.57
CA LYS A 126 13.69 5.17 19.54
C LYS A 126 15.12 5.14 19.00
N GLU A 127 15.27 4.73 17.73
CA GLU A 127 16.58 4.48 17.10
C GLU A 127 17.26 5.78 16.66
N PHE A 128 16.52 6.70 16.05
CA PHE A 128 17.06 7.92 15.41
C PHE A 128 16.66 9.22 16.11
N GLY A 129 15.78 9.15 17.12
CA GLY A 129 15.34 10.33 17.87
C GLY A 129 14.45 11.28 17.05
N ILE A 130 13.68 10.77 16.12
CA ILE A 130 12.65 11.55 15.43
C ILE A 130 11.47 11.79 16.37
N GLU A 131 10.77 12.90 16.16
CA GLU A 131 9.55 13.24 16.87
C GLU A 131 8.35 12.63 16.15
N ARG A 132 7.45 11.98 16.89
CA ARG A 132 6.19 11.49 16.37
C ARG A 132 5.06 12.40 16.82
N ARG A 133 4.28 12.89 15.88
CA ARG A 133 3.11 13.70 16.15
C ARG A 133 1.86 13.03 15.63
N TYR A 134 0.77 13.21 16.33
CA TYR A 134 -0.51 12.65 15.98
C TYR A 134 -1.50 13.75 15.64
N CYS A 135 -2.05 13.71 14.43
CA CYS A 135 -3.30 14.36 14.14
C CYS A 135 -4.43 13.50 14.73
N ARG A 136 -5.14 14.04 15.68
CA ARG A 136 -6.25 13.36 16.33
C ARG A 136 -7.46 13.33 15.40
N THR A 137 -8.17 12.22 15.43
CA THR A 137 -9.48 12.09 14.78
C THR A 137 -10.59 12.27 15.82
N SER A 138 -11.82 12.53 15.36
CA SER A 138 -13.01 12.50 16.23
C SER A 138 -13.26 11.09 16.77
N PHE A 139 -14.19 10.96 17.71
CA PHE A 139 -14.61 9.65 18.23
C PHE A 139 -15.09 8.70 17.11
N ASP A 140 -15.71 9.24 16.07
CA ASP A 140 -16.19 8.49 14.90
C ASP A 140 -15.10 8.27 13.83
N GLY A 141 -13.88 8.72 14.09
CA GLY A 141 -12.71 8.56 13.20
C GLY A 141 -12.63 9.60 12.08
N GLU A 142 -13.42 10.67 12.16
CA GLU A 142 -13.36 11.77 11.18
C GLU A 142 -12.09 12.60 11.38
N PHE A 143 -11.48 13.00 10.27
CA PHE A 143 -10.25 13.78 10.25
C PHE A 143 -10.48 15.22 10.74
N ASP A 144 -9.68 15.68 11.69
CA ASP A 144 -9.70 17.04 12.20
C ASP A 144 -8.60 17.89 11.52
N ILE A 145 -9.03 18.70 10.55
CA ILE A 145 -8.11 19.58 9.80
C ILE A 145 -7.50 20.69 10.67
N GLU A 146 -8.18 21.15 11.69
CA GLU A 146 -7.63 22.18 12.58
C GLU A 146 -6.55 21.57 13.49
N ASN A 147 -6.78 20.39 14.05
CA ASN A 147 -5.75 19.68 14.78
C ASN A 147 -4.56 19.29 13.88
N PHE A 148 -4.81 18.93 12.61
CA PHE A 148 -3.73 18.70 11.65
C PHE A 148 -2.85 19.95 11.47
N LYS A 149 -3.45 21.15 11.32
CA LYS A 149 -2.69 22.41 11.21
C LYS A 149 -1.88 22.70 12.48
N GLU A 150 -2.40 22.40 13.66
CA GLU A 150 -1.72 22.60 14.95
C GLU A 150 -0.45 21.75 15.08
N VAL A 151 -0.44 20.52 14.55
CA VAL A 151 0.72 19.61 14.66
C VAL A 151 1.77 19.85 13.57
N MET A 152 1.47 20.72 12.58
CA MET A 152 2.38 21.07 11.50
C MET A 152 3.29 22.24 11.86
N ASP A 153 4.59 22.06 11.70
CA ASP A 153 5.60 23.12 11.80
C ASP A 153 6.83 22.82 10.92
N GLY A 154 7.86 23.64 10.99
CA GLY A 154 9.07 23.49 10.19
C GLY A 154 9.90 22.21 10.46
N LYS A 155 9.63 21.50 11.55
CA LYS A 155 10.27 20.20 11.87
C LYS A 155 9.61 19.03 11.15
N VAL A 156 8.37 19.18 10.74
CA VAL A 156 7.64 18.11 10.03
C VAL A 156 8.27 17.91 8.65
N LYS A 157 8.79 16.71 8.42
CA LYS A 157 9.42 16.31 7.16
C LYS A 157 8.58 15.31 6.39
N LEU A 158 7.66 14.63 7.08
CA LEU A 158 6.84 13.60 6.48
C LEU A 158 5.46 13.57 7.16
N VAL A 159 4.43 13.45 6.35
CA VAL A 159 3.07 13.09 6.76
C VAL A 159 2.79 11.69 6.24
N SER A 160 2.43 10.78 7.12
CA SER A 160 2.19 9.37 6.80
C SER A 160 0.81 8.95 7.30
N VAL A 161 -0.16 8.92 6.39
CA VAL A 161 -1.57 8.69 6.71
C VAL A 161 -2.19 7.66 5.77
N GLY A 162 -3.09 6.83 6.29
CA GLY A 162 -3.94 5.96 5.49
C GLY A 162 -5.13 6.74 4.94
N GLN A 163 -5.37 6.68 3.63
CA GLN A 163 -6.50 7.38 3.02
C GLN A 163 -7.84 6.95 3.61
N THR A 164 -8.03 5.65 3.84
CA THR A 164 -9.26 5.11 4.43
C THR A 164 -8.91 4.15 5.56
N SER A 165 -9.47 4.37 6.74
CA SER A 165 -9.25 3.52 7.90
C SER A 165 -9.82 2.12 7.65
N ASN A 166 -9.01 1.09 7.92
CA ASN A 166 -9.42 -0.31 7.85
C ASN A 166 -10.38 -0.69 9.00
N VAL A 167 -10.49 0.11 10.04
CA VAL A 167 -11.35 -0.14 11.21
C VAL A 167 -12.67 0.59 11.09
N THR A 168 -12.63 1.90 10.86
CA THR A 168 -13.84 2.74 10.84
C THR A 168 -14.42 2.93 9.44
N GLY A 169 -13.63 2.77 8.38
CA GLY A 169 -14.01 3.10 7.01
C GLY A 169 -14.01 4.60 6.71
N CYS A 170 -13.68 5.45 7.68
CA CYS A 170 -13.57 6.90 7.46
C CYS A 170 -12.42 7.22 6.51
N THR A 171 -12.65 8.19 5.62
CA THR A 171 -11.70 8.61 4.59
C THR A 171 -11.13 9.97 4.92
N ILE A 172 -9.79 10.08 4.91
CA ILE A 172 -9.06 11.33 5.07
C ILE A 172 -9.05 12.06 3.72
N PRO A 173 -9.34 13.36 3.66
CA PRO A 173 -9.32 14.15 2.43
C PRO A 173 -7.87 14.51 2.05
N VAL A 174 -7.15 13.59 1.45
CA VAL A 174 -5.77 13.74 0.97
C VAL A 174 -5.70 14.34 -0.43
#